data_7f20db41ac2e2461082d9305d8210060
#
_entry.id   7f20db41ac2e2461082d9305d8210060
#
_cell.length_a   1.000
_cell.length_b   1.000
_cell.length_c   1.000
_cell.angle_alpha   90.00
_cell.angle_beta   90.00
_cell.angle_gamma   90.00
#
_symmetry.space_group_name_H-M   'P 1'
#
loop_
_entity.id
_entity.type
_entity.pdbx_description
1 polymer ?
#
loop_
_entity_poly.entity_id
_entity_poly.type
_entity_poly.pdbx_seq_one_letter_code
_entity_poly.pdbx_strand_id
1 'polypeptide(L)'
;MEFSYISSKYNLNRKHPVLNKIRAHTGVDYAAPKGTPIISTSSGTVSFIGNKGGYGKLIEIKHSEDYSTRYAHLNKFKKGLSLGDKVSQGEIIGFVGKTGLATGYHLHYEFRVNGMHTDPLTVKLPDAEPISNSEKERFQSLAVQMINRIDNLYLQIYAVN
;
A
#
# COMPACT_ATOMS: atom_id res chain seq x y z
N MET A 1 -6.34 1.45 -0.71
CA MET A 1 -6.89 2.79 -0.38
C MET A 1 -7.56 3.34 -1.62
N GLU A 2 -8.76 3.88 -1.48
CA GLU A 2 -9.39 4.68 -2.53
C GLU A 2 -8.78 6.09 -2.53
N PHE A 3 -8.44 6.62 -3.70
CA PHE A 3 -7.89 7.97 -3.86
C PHE A 3 -8.48 8.65 -5.10
N SER A 4 -8.50 9.98 -5.10
CA SER A 4 -9.08 10.76 -6.20
C SER A 4 -8.11 10.84 -7.40
N TYR A 5 -6.85 11.17 -7.14
CA TYR A 5 -5.79 11.29 -8.15
C TYR A 5 -4.41 11.32 -7.50
N ILE A 6 -3.36 11.14 -8.31
CA ILE A 6 -1.98 11.34 -7.89
C ILE A 6 -1.66 12.84 -7.97
N SER A 7 -1.50 13.50 -6.83
CA SER A 7 -1.23 14.94 -6.76
C SER A 7 0.25 15.28 -6.93
N SER A 8 1.17 14.36 -6.62
CA SER A 8 2.60 14.54 -6.85
C SER A 8 3.28 13.20 -7.05
N LYS A 9 4.09 13.08 -8.10
CA LYS A 9 4.89 11.88 -8.40
C LYS A 9 6.24 11.93 -7.68
N TYR A 10 6.90 10.77 -7.56
CA TYR A 10 8.28 10.66 -7.17
C TYR A 10 9.19 11.52 -8.06
N ASN A 11 10.04 12.36 -7.46
CA ASN A 11 10.98 13.21 -8.19
C ASN A 11 12.08 13.73 -7.27
N LEU A 12 13.29 13.20 -7.41
CA LEU A 12 14.42 13.61 -6.59
C LEU A 12 14.96 15.02 -6.94
N ASN A 13 14.64 15.52 -8.13
CA ASN A 13 15.09 16.83 -8.63
C ASN A 13 13.97 17.87 -8.64
N ARG A 14 12.92 17.69 -7.82
CA ARG A 14 11.80 18.61 -7.77
C ARG A 14 12.24 20.01 -7.28
N LYS A 15 12.08 21.01 -8.15
CA LYS A 15 12.29 22.41 -7.79
C LYS A 15 11.10 22.90 -6.96
N HIS A 16 11.37 23.32 -5.71
CA HIS A 16 10.31 23.85 -4.84
C HIS A 16 9.84 25.22 -5.37
N PRO A 17 8.54 25.42 -5.68
CA PRO A 17 8.07 26.61 -6.38
C PRO A 17 8.30 27.91 -5.59
N VAL A 18 8.28 27.84 -4.27
CA VAL A 18 8.43 29.02 -3.40
C VAL A 18 9.88 29.25 -2.97
N LEU A 19 10.62 28.18 -2.67
CA LEU A 19 11.96 28.30 -2.10
C LEU A 19 13.09 28.34 -3.15
N ASN A 20 12.75 28.15 -4.43
CA ASN A 20 13.69 28.03 -5.55
C ASN A 20 14.89 27.08 -5.28
N LYS A 21 14.68 26.10 -4.40
CA LYS A 21 15.65 25.05 -4.02
C LYS A 21 15.16 23.71 -4.49
N ILE A 22 16.08 22.83 -4.82
CA ILE A 22 15.75 21.43 -5.09
C ILE A 22 15.31 20.80 -3.78
N ARG A 23 14.09 20.27 -3.73
CA ARG A 23 13.55 19.48 -2.63
C ARG A 23 13.04 18.17 -3.18
N ALA A 24 13.81 17.11 -2.98
CA ALA A 24 13.43 15.77 -3.39
C ALA A 24 12.04 15.38 -2.86
N HIS A 25 11.23 14.78 -3.72
CA HIS A 25 10.00 14.11 -3.38
C HIS A 25 10.23 12.61 -3.45
N THR A 26 10.40 11.97 -2.30
CA THR A 26 10.87 10.60 -2.14
C THR A 26 9.75 9.54 -2.17
N GLY A 27 8.55 9.96 -2.54
CA GLY A 27 7.38 9.10 -2.63
C GLY A 27 6.38 9.59 -3.67
N VAL A 28 5.17 9.07 -3.57
CA VAL A 28 4.02 9.47 -4.39
C VAL A 28 2.92 9.97 -3.45
N ASP A 29 2.32 11.12 -3.81
CA ASP A 29 1.23 11.70 -3.05
C ASP A 29 -0.11 11.34 -3.70
N TYR A 30 -0.94 10.63 -2.96
CA TYR A 30 -2.30 10.23 -3.34
C TYR A 30 -3.32 11.12 -2.65
N ALA A 31 -3.95 12.02 -3.41
CA ALA A 31 -5.00 12.90 -2.90
C ALA A 31 -6.25 12.09 -2.52
N ALA A 32 -6.72 12.28 -1.30
CA ALA A 32 -7.93 11.62 -0.80
C ALA A 32 -8.55 12.44 0.34
N PRO A 33 -9.86 12.33 0.59
CA PRO A 33 -10.53 13.01 1.70
C PRO A 33 -9.92 12.66 3.06
N LYS A 34 -10.03 13.59 4.03
CA LYS A 34 -9.63 13.34 5.41
C LYS A 34 -10.36 12.11 5.95
N GLY A 35 -9.60 11.19 6.55
CA GLY A 35 -10.17 10.00 7.19
C GLY A 35 -10.38 8.81 6.25
N THR A 36 -10.03 8.93 4.96
CA THR A 36 -10.00 7.77 4.05
C THR A 36 -9.11 6.67 4.62
N PRO A 37 -9.57 5.41 4.70
CA PRO A 37 -8.77 4.32 5.21
C PRO A 37 -7.51 4.07 4.37
N ILE A 38 -6.37 3.94 5.03
CA ILE A 38 -5.09 3.56 4.43
C ILE A 38 -4.85 2.09 4.75
N ILE A 39 -4.57 1.30 3.72
CA ILE A 39 -4.29 -0.13 3.85
C ILE A 39 -2.81 -0.42 3.60
N SER A 40 -2.30 -1.46 4.24
CA SER A 40 -0.96 -1.99 3.94
C SER A 40 -0.91 -2.58 2.54
N THR A 41 0.11 -2.23 1.76
CA THR A 41 0.28 -2.73 0.38
C THR A 41 0.78 -4.16 0.31
N SER A 42 1.38 -4.68 1.38
CA SER A 42 1.82 -6.07 1.53
C SER A 42 1.79 -6.46 3.01
N SER A 43 1.82 -7.76 3.30
CA SER A 43 2.00 -8.24 4.67
C SER A 43 3.39 -7.86 5.20
N GLY A 44 3.52 -7.66 6.52
CA GLY A 44 4.79 -7.26 7.12
C GLY A 44 4.67 -6.96 8.61
N THR A 45 5.71 -6.31 9.14
CA THR A 45 5.79 -5.92 10.56
C THR A 45 5.95 -4.41 10.67
N VAL A 46 5.22 -3.77 11.57
CA VAL A 46 5.34 -2.34 11.85
C VAL A 46 6.72 -2.05 12.44
N SER A 47 7.60 -1.43 11.65
CA SER A 47 8.96 -1.08 12.04
C SER A 47 9.07 0.34 12.60
N PHE A 48 8.06 1.18 12.38
CA PHE A 48 7.91 2.49 12.98
C PHE A 48 6.44 2.92 13.00
N ILE A 49 6.02 3.55 14.10
CA ILE A 49 4.72 4.21 14.23
C ILE A 49 4.87 5.42 15.18
N GLY A 50 4.54 6.62 14.68
CA GLY A 50 4.73 7.84 15.50
C GLY A 50 4.79 9.11 14.66
N ASN A 51 5.18 10.22 15.30
CA ASN A 51 5.47 11.49 14.62
C ASN A 51 6.93 11.54 14.18
N LYS A 52 7.19 11.94 12.91
CA LYS A 52 8.55 12.03 12.36
C LYS A 52 8.72 13.27 11.49
N GLY A 53 9.12 14.37 12.09
CA GLY A 53 9.46 15.62 11.40
C GLY A 53 8.43 16.03 10.33
N GLY A 54 8.90 16.30 9.12
CA GLY A 54 8.08 16.72 8.00
C GLY A 54 7.02 15.71 7.54
N TYR A 55 7.19 14.42 7.84
CA TYR A 55 6.20 13.37 7.54
C TYR A 55 4.94 13.48 8.42
N GLY A 56 5.03 14.18 9.56
CA GLY A 56 3.95 14.17 10.56
C GLY A 56 3.75 12.77 11.14
N LYS A 57 2.52 12.31 11.26
CA LYS A 57 2.21 10.95 11.67
C LYS A 57 2.56 9.97 10.56
N LEU A 58 3.44 9.04 10.87
CA LEU A 58 4.07 8.08 9.96
C LEU A 58 3.91 6.65 10.49
N ILE A 59 3.62 5.72 9.59
CA ILE A 59 3.81 4.29 9.78
C ILE A 59 4.86 3.83 8.78
N GLU A 60 5.79 2.99 9.23
CA GLU A 60 6.69 2.23 8.36
C GLU A 60 6.44 0.74 8.57
N ILE A 61 6.34 -0.02 7.48
CA ILE A 61 6.14 -1.47 7.51
C ILE A 61 7.32 -2.11 6.79
N LYS A 62 7.99 -3.03 7.48
CA LYS A 62 9.03 -3.90 6.91
C LYS A 62 8.35 -5.16 6.37
N HIS A 63 8.49 -5.42 5.08
CA HIS A 63 7.87 -6.56 4.39
C HIS A 63 8.84 -7.75 4.28
N SER A 64 10.14 -7.45 4.10
CA SER A 64 11.24 -8.41 4.07
C SER A 64 12.52 -7.73 4.53
N GLU A 65 13.67 -8.39 4.40
CA GLU A 65 14.96 -7.76 4.68
C GLU A 65 15.21 -6.55 3.79
N ASP A 66 14.82 -6.63 2.51
CA ASP A 66 15.11 -5.62 1.51
C ASP A 66 14.01 -4.57 1.33
N TYR A 67 12.74 -4.90 1.63
CA TYR A 67 11.59 -4.08 1.27
C TYR A 67 10.88 -3.48 2.48
N SER A 68 10.63 -2.17 2.41
CA SER A 68 9.75 -1.48 3.35
C SER A 68 8.91 -0.41 2.67
N THR A 69 7.77 -0.06 3.29
CA THR A 69 6.89 1.01 2.84
C THR A 69 6.62 2.00 3.95
N ARG A 70 6.41 3.26 3.58
CA ARG A 70 6.03 4.35 4.49
C ARG A 70 4.72 4.96 4.09
N TYR A 71 3.93 5.30 5.11
CA TYR A 71 2.62 5.93 5.00
C TYR A 71 2.63 7.16 5.89
N ALA A 72 2.62 8.36 5.30
CA ALA A 72 2.81 9.61 6.03
C ALA A 72 1.62 10.57 5.89
N HIS A 73 1.70 11.68 6.65
CA HIS A 73 0.68 12.72 6.80
C HIS A 73 -0.65 12.21 7.38
N LEU A 74 -0.61 11.09 8.15
CA LEU A 74 -1.81 10.46 8.68
C LEU A 74 -2.55 11.40 9.64
N ASN A 75 -3.89 11.28 9.66
CA ASN A 75 -4.74 11.90 10.66
C ASN A 75 -4.65 11.13 11.99
N LYS A 76 -4.81 9.80 11.91
CA LYS A 76 -4.71 8.89 13.05
C LYS A 76 -4.25 7.50 12.60
N PHE A 77 -3.65 6.77 13.51
CA PHE A 77 -3.32 5.36 13.34
C PHE A 77 -4.57 4.50 13.56
N LYS A 78 -4.58 3.26 13.06
CA LYS A 78 -5.57 2.25 13.46
C LYS A 78 -5.49 2.06 14.99
N LYS A 79 -6.63 1.99 15.65
CA LYS A 79 -6.69 1.72 17.11
C LYS A 79 -6.06 0.36 17.42
N GLY A 80 -5.16 0.35 18.40
CA GLY A 80 -4.46 -0.85 18.84
C GLY A 80 -3.22 -1.21 18.02
N LEU A 81 -2.92 -0.53 16.91
CA LEU A 81 -1.71 -0.77 16.14
C LEU A 81 -0.48 -0.19 16.84
N SER A 82 0.54 -1.00 17.02
CA SER A 82 1.77 -0.69 17.76
C SER A 82 3.02 -1.14 17.00
N LEU A 83 4.18 -0.64 17.43
CA LEU A 83 5.48 -1.09 16.96
C LEU A 83 5.65 -2.60 17.18
N GLY A 84 6.10 -3.32 16.17
CA GLY A 84 6.31 -4.77 16.19
C GLY A 84 5.09 -5.60 15.79
N ASP A 85 3.91 -5.00 15.64
CA ASP A 85 2.72 -5.72 15.22
C ASP A 85 2.86 -6.22 13.78
N LYS A 86 2.33 -7.43 13.53
CA LYS A 86 2.18 -7.98 12.18
C LYS A 86 0.92 -7.42 11.55
N VAL A 87 1.00 -7.06 10.28
CA VAL A 87 -0.13 -6.63 9.47
C VAL A 87 -0.21 -7.46 8.20
N SER A 88 -1.43 -7.72 7.76
CA SER A 88 -1.69 -8.43 6.51
C SER A 88 -1.80 -7.43 5.34
N GLN A 89 -1.55 -7.90 4.11
CA GLN A 89 -1.87 -7.14 2.91
C GLN A 89 -3.36 -6.76 2.91
N GLY A 90 -3.67 -5.51 2.57
CA GLY A 90 -5.05 -4.99 2.58
C GLY A 90 -5.58 -4.58 3.95
N GLU A 91 -4.85 -4.84 5.03
CA GLU A 91 -5.27 -4.46 6.38
C GLU A 91 -5.24 -2.94 6.57
N ILE A 92 -6.27 -2.37 7.19
CA ILE A 92 -6.31 -0.94 7.52
C ILE A 92 -5.28 -0.67 8.61
N ILE A 93 -4.36 0.28 8.35
CA ILE A 93 -3.29 0.67 9.28
C ILE A 93 -3.45 2.09 9.82
N GLY A 94 -4.20 2.94 9.13
CA GLY A 94 -4.41 4.33 9.52
C GLY A 94 -5.40 5.05 8.60
N PHE A 95 -5.43 6.37 8.70
CA PHE A 95 -6.40 7.20 7.99
C PHE A 95 -5.74 8.46 7.45
N VAL A 96 -6.10 8.85 6.24
CA VAL A 96 -5.58 10.04 5.55
C VAL A 96 -5.75 11.29 6.39
N GLY A 97 -4.70 12.09 6.45
CA GLY A 97 -4.66 13.36 7.16
C GLY A 97 -3.90 14.45 6.41
N LYS A 98 -3.39 15.39 7.21
CA LYS A 98 -2.62 16.55 6.76
C LYS A 98 -1.60 16.94 7.83
N THR A 99 -1.00 15.96 8.52
CA THR A 99 -0.01 16.25 9.57
C THR A 99 1.38 16.46 8.97
N GLY A 100 2.25 17.15 9.69
CA GLY A 100 3.60 17.49 9.20
C GLY A 100 3.59 18.58 8.11
N LEU A 101 4.47 18.47 7.12
CA LEU A 101 4.63 19.45 6.03
C LEU A 101 3.72 19.14 4.84
N ALA A 102 2.43 19.04 5.08
CA ALA A 102 1.42 18.81 4.04
C ALA A 102 0.60 20.08 3.79
N THR A 103 0.32 20.40 2.53
CA THR A 103 -0.52 21.55 2.13
C THR A 103 -1.99 21.20 1.95
N GLY A 104 -2.32 19.95 1.72
CA GLY A 104 -3.67 19.41 1.55
C GLY A 104 -3.80 18.01 2.13
N TYR A 105 -5.02 17.45 2.11
CA TYR A 105 -5.24 16.06 2.55
C TYR A 105 -4.75 15.10 1.47
N HIS A 106 -3.79 14.24 1.82
CA HIS A 106 -3.24 13.20 0.96
C HIS A 106 -2.51 12.15 1.79
N LEU A 107 -2.29 10.98 1.20
CA LEU A 107 -1.31 10.01 1.66
C LEU A 107 -0.01 10.28 0.92
N HIS A 108 1.09 10.52 1.63
CA HIS A 108 2.43 10.40 1.09
C HIS A 108 2.91 8.95 1.28
N TYR A 109 3.15 8.26 0.16
CA TYR A 109 3.54 6.85 0.13
C TYR A 109 4.95 6.69 -0.41
N GLU A 110 5.83 6.01 0.33
CA GLU A 110 7.18 5.65 -0.12
C GLU A 110 7.31 4.14 -0.23
N PHE A 111 8.00 3.71 -1.27
CA PHE A 111 8.54 2.36 -1.40
C PHE A 111 10.06 2.42 -1.27
N ARG A 112 10.64 1.48 -0.51
CA ARG A 112 12.07 1.47 -0.22
C ARG A 112 12.65 0.08 -0.47
N VAL A 113 13.79 0.07 -1.15
CA VAL A 113 14.59 -1.14 -1.41
C VAL A 113 15.94 -0.94 -0.72
N ASN A 114 16.34 -1.84 0.15
CA ASN A 114 17.58 -1.74 0.95
C ASN A 114 17.72 -0.39 1.66
N GLY A 115 16.60 0.12 2.19
CA GLY A 115 16.55 1.42 2.86
C GLY A 115 16.60 2.65 1.95
N MET A 116 16.77 2.50 0.63
CA MET A 116 16.78 3.59 -0.34
C MET A 116 15.40 3.83 -0.94
N HIS A 117 15.07 5.10 -1.18
CA HIS A 117 13.84 5.48 -1.84
C HIS A 117 13.82 5.00 -3.30
N THR A 118 12.73 4.40 -3.71
CA THR A 118 12.51 3.93 -5.08
C THR A 118 11.15 4.42 -5.54
N ASP A 119 11.02 4.78 -6.83
CA ASP A 119 9.75 5.23 -7.38
C ASP A 119 8.69 4.10 -7.30
N PRO A 120 7.63 4.26 -6.49
CA PRO A 120 6.61 3.23 -6.31
C PRO A 120 5.84 2.87 -7.59
N LEU A 121 5.84 3.77 -8.60
CA LEU A 121 5.09 3.57 -9.83
C LEU A 121 5.86 2.77 -10.88
N THR A 122 7.17 2.65 -10.72
CA THR A 122 8.05 2.03 -11.73
C THR A 122 8.92 0.92 -11.19
N VAL A 123 8.92 0.71 -9.86
CA VAL A 123 9.73 -0.34 -9.22
C VAL A 123 9.34 -1.72 -9.77
N LYS A 124 10.36 -2.46 -10.23
CA LYS A 124 10.19 -3.86 -10.59
C LYS A 124 10.34 -4.71 -9.33
N LEU A 125 9.29 -5.38 -8.97
CA LEU A 125 9.32 -6.38 -7.90
C LEU A 125 9.80 -7.72 -8.51
N PRO A 126 10.47 -8.56 -7.72
CA PRO A 126 10.77 -9.92 -8.16
C PRO A 126 9.46 -10.65 -8.46
N ASP A 127 9.48 -11.50 -9.47
CA ASP A 127 8.36 -12.39 -9.74
C ASP A 127 8.10 -13.25 -8.51
N ALA A 128 6.83 -13.55 -8.24
CA ALA A 128 6.49 -14.49 -7.20
C ALA A 128 7.09 -15.87 -7.54
N GLU A 129 7.63 -16.55 -6.55
CA GLU A 129 8.08 -17.94 -6.76
C GLU A 129 6.90 -18.78 -7.26
N PRO A 130 7.10 -19.59 -8.30
CA PRO A 130 6.06 -20.48 -8.78
C PRO A 130 5.59 -21.39 -7.64
N ILE A 131 4.29 -21.59 -7.54
CA ILE A 131 3.73 -22.58 -6.59
C ILE A 131 4.33 -23.96 -6.88
N SER A 132 4.55 -24.76 -5.85
CA SER A 132 5.05 -26.12 -5.99
C SER A 132 4.13 -26.96 -6.91
N ASN A 133 4.66 -27.95 -7.59
CA ASN A 133 3.86 -28.80 -8.48
C ASN A 133 2.71 -29.48 -7.72
N SER A 134 2.92 -29.91 -6.47
CA SER A 134 1.88 -30.52 -5.63
C SER A 134 0.75 -29.55 -5.28
N GLU A 135 1.08 -28.29 -4.98
CA GLU A 135 0.09 -27.25 -4.73
C GLU A 135 -0.64 -26.82 -6.01
N LYS A 136 0.07 -26.83 -7.15
CA LYS A 136 -0.53 -26.55 -8.46
C LYS A 136 -1.57 -27.60 -8.84
N GLU A 137 -1.28 -28.89 -8.66
CA GLU A 137 -2.24 -29.97 -8.90
C GLU A 137 -3.46 -29.86 -8.00
N ARG A 138 -3.24 -29.59 -6.69
CA ARG A 138 -4.34 -29.35 -5.74
C ARG A 138 -5.20 -28.15 -6.13
N PHE A 139 -4.56 -27.04 -6.53
CA PHE A 139 -5.27 -25.84 -6.98
C PHE A 139 -6.09 -26.14 -8.24
N GLN A 140 -5.51 -26.83 -9.23
CA GLN A 140 -6.20 -27.18 -10.48
C GLN A 140 -7.42 -28.07 -10.20
N SER A 141 -7.30 -29.07 -9.32
CA SER A 141 -8.41 -29.93 -8.92
C SER A 141 -9.55 -29.14 -8.29
N LEU A 142 -9.23 -28.24 -7.35
CA LEU A 142 -10.23 -27.37 -6.71
C LEU A 142 -10.85 -26.36 -7.69
N ALA A 143 -10.07 -25.80 -8.59
CA ALA A 143 -10.56 -24.86 -9.61
C ALA A 143 -11.57 -25.52 -10.54
N VAL A 144 -11.30 -26.74 -11.02
CA VAL A 144 -12.22 -27.50 -11.86
C VAL A 144 -13.53 -27.80 -11.12
N GLN A 145 -13.46 -28.21 -9.85
CA GLN A 145 -14.66 -28.45 -9.06
C GLN A 145 -15.49 -27.16 -8.86
N MET A 146 -14.87 -26.02 -8.61
CA MET A 146 -15.56 -24.74 -8.46
C MET A 146 -16.17 -24.27 -9.78
N ILE A 147 -15.47 -24.40 -10.90
CA ILE A 147 -16.00 -24.05 -12.23
C ILE A 147 -17.24 -24.89 -12.53
N ASN A 148 -17.17 -26.22 -12.38
CA ASN A 148 -18.31 -27.10 -12.58
C ASN A 148 -19.50 -26.75 -11.68
N ARG A 149 -19.24 -26.31 -10.45
CA ARG A 149 -20.32 -25.89 -9.54
C ARG A 149 -20.96 -24.58 -9.99
N ILE A 150 -20.17 -23.63 -10.48
CA ILE A 150 -20.67 -22.36 -11.03
C ILE A 150 -21.51 -22.62 -12.29
N ASP A 151 -21.01 -23.46 -13.20
CA ASP A 151 -21.73 -23.81 -14.44
C ASP A 151 -23.06 -24.50 -14.16
N ASN A 152 -23.09 -25.42 -13.19
CA ASN A 152 -24.33 -26.08 -12.77
C ASN A 152 -25.33 -25.10 -12.15
N LEU A 153 -24.88 -24.15 -11.31
CA LEU A 153 -25.72 -23.10 -10.76
C LEU A 153 -26.26 -22.17 -11.84
N TYR A 154 -25.40 -21.81 -12.81
CA TYR A 154 -25.81 -21.00 -13.96
C TYR A 154 -26.91 -21.69 -14.76
N LEU A 155 -26.73 -22.99 -15.10
CA LEU A 155 -27.74 -23.78 -15.80
C LEU A 155 -29.06 -23.89 -15.03
N GLN A 156 -29.01 -24.05 -13.70
CA GLN A 156 -30.23 -24.10 -12.85
C GLN A 156 -30.97 -22.77 -12.86
N ILE A 157 -30.28 -21.63 -12.85
CA ILE A 157 -30.89 -20.29 -12.84
C ILE A 157 -31.53 -19.99 -14.21
N TYR A 158 -30.91 -20.38 -15.32
CA TYR A 158 -31.36 -20.04 -16.66
C TYR A 158 -32.19 -21.13 -17.36
N ALA A 159 -32.23 -22.35 -16.83
CA ALA A 159 -33.09 -23.42 -17.35
C ALA A 159 -34.53 -23.36 -16.79
N VAL A 160 -34.84 -22.43 -15.90
CA VAL A 160 -36.20 -22.27 -15.27
C VAL A 160 -36.99 -21.14 -15.92
N ASN A 161 -36.51 -20.57 -17.05
CA ASN A 161 -37.28 -19.55 -17.81
C ASN A 161 -37.64 -20.06 -19.19
#